data_05d747b02adf3b9a23d020ac0c117ab7
#
_entry.id   05d747b02adf3b9a23d020ac0c117ab7
#
_cell.length_a   1.000
_cell.length_b   1.000
_cell.length_c   1.000
_cell.angle_alpha   90.00
_cell.angle_beta   90.00
_cell.angle_gamma   90.00
#
_symmetry.space_group_name_H-M   'P 1'
#
loop_
_entity.id
_entity.type
_entity.pdbx_description
1 polymer ?
#
loop_
_entity_poly.entity_id
_entity_poly.type
_entity_poly.pdbx_seq_one_letter_code
_entity_poly.pdbx_strand_id
1 'polypeptide(L)'
;MSLPSYYITTPIYYVNDVPHIGHAYTTLACDVMARFKRLDGYNVLFLTGTDEHGQKVEIAAGKHGLEPQLFTDQVSQNFRDLLPALDISNDDFIRTTEQRHKVAAQVIWQKLFDNGHIYRDKYSGWYSVRDEAYFTESELIDGKAPTGAPVSWVEEESYFFNLSNWQDTLLEF
;
A
#
# COMPACT_ATOMS: atom_id res chain seq x y z
N MET A 1 21.88 28.95 4.40
CA MET A 1 20.44 28.68 4.28
C MET A 1 20.31 27.18 4.06
N SER A 2 19.33 26.52 4.74
CA SER A 2 19.03 25.10 4.45
C SER A 2 18.43 24.98 3.03
N LEU A 3 18.76 23.90 2.33
CA LEU A 3 18.12 23.58 1.05
C LEU A 3 16.64 23.31 1.26
N PRO A 4 15.77 23.67 0.30
CA PRO A 4 14.36 23.30 0.35
C PRO A 4 14.23 21.76 0.31
N SER A 5 13.26 21.22 1.04
CA SER A 5 13.02 19.78 1.09
C SER A 5 12.11 19.32 -0.05
N TYR A 6 12.39 18.12 -0.59
CA TYR A 6 11.55 17.45 -1.57
C TYR A 6 11.40 15.98 -1.20
N TYR A 7 10.16 15.52 -1.07
CA TYR A 7 9.84 14.13 -0.77
C TYR A 7 9.14 13.50 -1.96
N ILE A 8 9.60 12.33 -2.38
CA ILE A 8 8.99 11.53 -3.44
C ILE A 8 8.96 10.07 -3.01
N THR A 9 7.86 9.40 -3.34
CA THR A 9 7.72 7.97 -3.08
C THR A 9 7.07 7.27 -4.27
N THR A 10 7.48 6.02 -4.51
CA THR A 10 6.67 5.10 -5.32
C THR A 10 5.44 4.66 -4.52
N PRO A 11 4.39 4.10 -5.16
CA PRO A 11 3.50 3.21 -4.42
C PRO A 11 4.33 2.08 -3.78
N ILE A 12 3.92 1.59 -2.64
CA ILE A 12 4.49 0.36 -2.08
C ILE A 12 3.96 -0.84 -2.89
N TYR A 13 4.84 -1.76 -3.27
CA TYR A 13 4.52 -2.83 -4.20
C TYR A 13 4.04 -4.09 -3.48
N TYR A 14 2.95 -4.71 -3.96
CA TYR A 14 2.51 -6.00 -3.46
C TYR A 14 3.53 -7.11 -3.76
N VAL A 15 3.78 -7.93 -2.75
CA VAL A 15 4.75 -9.05 -2.82
C VAL A 15 4.07 -10.40 -3.10
N ASN A 16 3.03 -10.41 -3.92
CA ASN A 16 2.36 -11.64 -4.34
C ASN A 16 3.04 -12.34 -5.52
N ASP A 17 3.97 -11.65 -6.20
CA ASP A 17 4.77 -12.16 -7.31
C ASP A 17 6.08 -11.35 -7.45
N VAL A 18 6.96 -11.78 -8.37
CA VAL A 18 8.20 -11.08 -8.71
C VAL A 18 7.95 -9.74 -9.39
N PRO A 19 8.90 -8.77 -9.32
CA PRO A 19 8.76 -7.49 -10.00
C PRO A 19 8.64 -7.65 -11.52
N HIS A 20 7.84 -6.80 -12.15
CA HIS A 20 7.66 -6.73 -13.59
C HIS A 20 7.95 -5.32 -14.12
N ILE A 21 7.88 -5.14 -15.45
CA ILE A 21 8.23 -3.88 -16.13
C ILE A 21 7.44 -2.67 -15.61
N GLY A 22 6.20 -2.84 -15.14
CA GLY A 22 5.40 -1.76 -14.55
C GLY A 22 6.03 -1.22 -13.26
N HIS A 23 6.56 -2.09 -12.39
CA HIS A 23 7.29 -1.68 -11.19
C HIS A 23 8.57 -0.91 -11.56
N ALA A 24 9.35 -1.42 -12.51
CA ALA A 24 10.56 -0.76 -13.00
C ALA A 24 10.25 0.63 -13.58
N TYR A 25 9.19 0.75 -14.39
CA TYR A 25 8.77 2.01 -14.99
C TYR A 25 8.43 3.08 -13.93
N THR A 26 7.60 2.72 -12.95
CA THR A 26 7.21 3.65 -11.88
C THR A 26 8.41 4.07 -11.04
N THR A 27 9.29 3.11 -10.69
CA THR A 27 10.50 3.38 -9.90
C THR A 27 11.46 4.31 -10.65
N LEU A 28 11.69 4.05 -11.94
CA LEU A 28 12.53 4.91 -12.79
C LEU A 28 11.95 6.34 -12.93
N ALA A 29 10.63 6.48 -13.06
CA ALA A 29 10.00 7.81 -13.15
C ALA A 29 10.24 8.61 -11.85
N CYS A 30 10.13 7.98 -10.69
CA CYS A 30 10.43 8.61 -9.41
C CYS A 30 11.93 8.92 -9.28
N ASP A 31 12.81 8.03 -9.74
CA ASP A 31 14.26 8.23 -9.69
C ASP A 31 14.71 9.42 -10.56
N VAL A 32 14.19 9.55 -11.77
CA VAL A 32 14.45 10.68 -12.66
C VAL A 32 14.07 12.00 -11.96
N MET A 33 12.91 12.06 -11.34
CA MET A 33 12.47 13.25 -10.61
C MET A 33 13.34 13.52 -9.37
N ALA A 34 13.71 12.49 -8.61
CA ALA A 34 14.58 12.61 -7.45
C ALA A 34 15.97 13.17 -7.85
N ARG A 35 16.57 12.62 -8.91
CA ARG A 35 17.85 13.10 -9.45
C ARG A 35 17.74 14.54 -9.97
N PHE A 36 16.68 14.86 -10.71
CA PHE A 36 16.42 16.22 -11.17
C PHE A 36 16.35 17.19 -9.99
N LYS A 37 15.58 16.87 -8.95
CA LYS A 37 15.44 17.75 -7.78
C LYS A 37 16.73 17.89 -6.97
N ARG A 38 17.56 16.88 -6.89
CA ARG A 38 18.91 16.99 -6.30
C ARG A 38 19.79 17.97 -7.09
N LEU A 39 19.76 17.90 -8.43
CA LEU A 39 20.48 18.84 -9.31
C LEU A 39 19.92 20.27 -9.22
N ASP A 40 18.63 20.41 -8.98
CA ASP A 40 17.92 21.69 -8.78
C ASP A 40 18.14 22.29 -7.37
N GLY A 41 18.97 21.65 -6.54
CA GLY A 41 19.39 22.17 -5.23
C GLY A 41 18.44 21.86 -4.08
N TYR A 42 17.62 20.81 -4.19
CA TYR A 42 16.77 20.34 -3.11
C TYR A 42 17.45 19.28 -2.24
N ASN A 43 17.08 19.25 -0.95
CA ASN A 43 17.32 18.11 -0.09
C ASN A 43 16.22 17.09 -0.33
N VAL A 44 16.54 16.00 -1.03
CA VAL A 44 15.57 15.01 -1.51
C VAL A 44 15.57 13.79 -0.62
N LEU A 45 14.38 13.33 -0.23
CA LEU A 45 14.13 12.00 0.30
C LEU A 45 13.30 11.19 -0.71
N PHE A 46 13.87 10.13 -1.27
CA PHE A 46 13.21 9.21 -2.17
C PHE A 46 12.97 7.86 -1.47
N LEU A 47 11.70 7.55 -1.20
CA LEU A 47 11.27 6.32 -0.56
C LEU A 47 10.61 5.38 -1.56
N THR A 48 10.93 4.09 -1.48
CA THR A 48 10.20 3.00 -2.12
C THR A 48 10.01 1.87 -1.12
N GLY A 49 9.28 0.82 -1.49
CA GLY A 49 9.08 -0.28 -0.55
C GLY A 49 8.05 -1.31 -1.01
N THR A 50 7.69 -2.19 -0.10
CA THR A 50 6.76 -3.30 -0.34
C THR A 50 5.59 -3.31 0.64
N ASP A 51 4.40 -3.67 0.11
CA ASP A 51 3.19 -3.93 0.88
C ASP A 51 3.05 -5.45 1.07
N GLU A 52 3.12 -5.88 2.33
CA GLU A 52 3.36 -7.27 2.69
C GLU A 52 2.22 -7.91 3.48
N HIS A 53 1.07 -7.25 3.57
CA HIS A 53 -0.12 -7.75 4.26
C HIS A 53 -1.25 -8.07 3.28
N GLY A 54 -2.22 -8.85 3.78
CA GLY A 54 -3.47 -9.14 3.08
C GLY A 54 -3.59 -10.58 2.56
N GLN A 55 -4.81 -10.95 2.22
CA GLN A 55 -5.17 -12.32 1.81
C GLN A 55 -4.43 -12.79 0.56
N LYS A 56 -4.13 -11.90 -0.38
CA LYS A 56 -3.40 -12.29 -1.61
C LYS A 56 -2.00 -12.79 -1.30
N VAL A 57 -1.32 -12.17 -0.34
CA VAL A 57 0.00 -12.60 0.13
C VAL A 57 -0.08 -13.95 0.83
N GLU A 58 -1.07 -14.14 1.71
CA GLU A 58 -1.31 -15.40 2.40
C GLU A 58 -1.60 -16.55 1.43
N ILE A 59 -2.47 -16.31 0.43
CA ILE A 59 -2.77 -17.28 -0.62
C ILE A 59 -1.53 -17.60 -1.45
N ALA A 60 -0.72 -16.62 -1.79
CA ALA A 60 0.51 -16.82 -2.56
C ALA A 60 1.53 -17.63 -1.75
N ALA A 61 1.74 -17.29 -0.48
CA ALA A 61 2.60 -18.04 0.43
C ALA A 61 2.16 -19.52 0.55
N GLY A 62 0.85 -19.76 0.74
CA GLY A 62 0.29 -21.11 0.81
C GLY A 62 0.52 -21.94 -0.46
N LYS A 63 0.42 -21.32 -1.65
CA LYS A 63 0.74 -22.01 -2.93
C LYS A 63 2.20 -22.44 -3.02
N HIS A 64 3.11 -21.75 -2.34
CA HIS A 64 4.55 -22.09 -2.29
C HIS A 64 4.91 -22.97 -1.08
N GLY A 65 3.92 -23.29 -0.22
CA GLY A 65 4.16 -24.08 1.00
C GLY A 65 5.00 -23.32 2.04
N LEU A 66 4.93 -22.01 2.06
CA LEU A 66 5.71 -21.15 2.94
C LEU A 66 4.81 -20.41 3.94
N GLU A 67 5.37 -20.11 5.11
CA GLU A 67 4.78 -19.14 6.02
C GLU A 67 4.78 -17.74 5.39
N PRO A 68 3.73 -16.90 5.60
CA PRO A 68 3.59 -15.59 4.97
C PRO A 68 4.81 -14.69 5.15
N GLN A 69 5.39 -14.62 6.35
CA GLN A 69 6.58 -13.78 6.60
C GLN A 69 7.80 -14.25 5.79
N LEU A 70 8.04 -15.56 5.72
CA LEU A 70 9.15 -16.10 4.95
C LEU A 70 8.98 -15.86 3.44
N PHE A 71 7.75 -16.01 2.95
CA PHE A 71 7.42 -15.71 1.56
C PHE A 71 7.66 -14.23 1.23
N THR A 72 7.16 -13.31 2.06
CA THR A 72 7.37 -11.86 1.86
C THR A 72 8.83 -11.46 1.96
N ASP A 73 9.61 -12.08 2.85
CA ASP A 73 11.06 -11.86 2.94
C ASP A 73 11.78 -12.19 1.63
N GLN A 74 11.41 -13.31 1.00
CA GLN A 74 12.00 -13.75 -0.26
C GLN A 74 11.59 -12.85 -1.43
N VAL A 75 10.29 -12.56 -1.55
CA VAL A 75 9.79 -11.75 -2.68
C VAL A 75 10.23 -10.29 -2.55
N SER A 76 10.19 -9.71 -1.36
CA SER A 76 10.68 -8.36 -1.09
C SER A 76 12.17 -8.19 -1.46
N GLN A 77 12.97 -9.26 -1.31
CA GLN A 77 14.36 -9.22 -1.73
C GLN A 77 14.50 -9.01 -3.25
N ASN A 78 13.64 -9.60 -4.08
CA ASN A 78 13.65 -9.37 -5.53
C ASN A 78 13.40 -7.89 -5.88
N PHE A 79 12.52 -7.20 -5.13
CA PHE A 79 12.31 -5.76 -5.30
C PHE A 79 13.53 -4.95 -4.86
N ARG A 80 14.20 -5.35 -3.78
CA ARG A 80 15.45 -4.71 -3.34
C ARG A 80 16.56 -4.88 -4.39
N ASP A 81 16.69 -6.06 -4.97
CA ASP A 81 17.72 -6.37 -5.97
C ASP A 81 17.51 -5.62 -7.29
N LEU A 82 16.25 -5.28 -7.61
CA LEU A 82 15.92 -4.47 -8.78
C LEU A 82 16.53 -3.06 -8.70
N LEU A 83 16.63 -2.47 -7.50
CA LEU A 83 17.09 -1.10 -7.31
C LEU A 83 18.54 -0.89 -7.78
N PRO A 84 19.54 -1.64 -7.30
CA PRO A 84 20.90 -1.51 -7.80
C PRO A 84 21.04 -1.97 -9.25
N ALA A 85 20.24 -2.94 -9.72
CA ALA A 85 20.28 -3.39 -11.11
C ALA A 85 19.85 -2.28 -12.10
N LEU A 86 19.01 -1.35 -11.67
CA LEU A 86 18.54 -0.19 -12.43
C LEU A 86 19.25 1.12 -12.02
N ASP A 87 20.27 1.06 -11.18
CA ASP A 87 20.98 2.26 -10.64
C ASP A 87 20.01 3.27 -10.00
N ILE A 88 19.01 2.79 -9.25
CA ILE A 88 18.01 3.64 -8.56
C ILE A 88 18.66 4.32 -7.35
N SER A 89 18.42 5.62 -7.21
CA SER A 89 19.02 6.49 -6.19
C SER A 89 18.11 6.71 -4.97
N ASN A 90 17.30 5.69 -4.59
CA ASN A 90 16.44 5.77 -3.42
C ASN A 90 17.25 5.88 -2.12
N ASP A 91 16.73 6.67 -1.18
CA ASP A 91 17.35 6.89 0.11
C ASP A 91 16.95 5.80 1.13
N ASP A 92 15.73 5.26 1.00
CA ASP A 92 15.23 4.23 1.91
C ASP A 92 14.32 3.24 1.18
N PHE A 93 14.18 2.05 1.77
CA PHE A 93 13.27 0.99 1.36
C PHE A 93 12.48 0.52 2.56
N ILE A 94 11.16 0.78 2.58
CA ILE A 94 10.27 0.41 3.68
C ILE A 94 9.53 -0.89 3.37
N ARG A 95 9.41 -1.76 4.38
CA ARG A 95 8.54 -2.92 4.35
C ARG A 95 7.42 -2.72 5.37
N THR A 96 6.17 -2.99 5.01
CA THR A 96 5.04 -2.84 5.94
C THR A 96 5.12 -3.82 7.13
N THR A 97 5.91 -4.89 7.01
CA THR A 97 6.21 -5.83 8.10
C THR A 97 7.34 -5.38 9.03
N GLU A 98 8.11 -4.33 8.70
CA GLU A 98 9.15 -3.81 9.57
C GLU A 98 8.56 -3.17 10.84
N GLN A 99 9.27 -3.34 11.96
CA GLN A 99 8.83 -2.80 13.25
C GLN A 99 8.65 -1.28 13.23
N ARG A 100 9.52 -0.55 12.53
CA ARG A 100 9.42 0.92 12.41
C ARG A 100 8.13 1.35 11.72
N HIS A 101 7.68 0.62 10.67
CA HIS A 101 6.40 0.88 10.00
C HIS A 101 5.21 0.55 10.92
N LYS A 102 5.22 -0.64 11.54
CA LYS A 102 4.15 -1.09 12.44
C LYS A 102 3.94 -0.09 13.59
N VAL A 103 5.02 0.36 14.22
CA VAL A 103 4.94 1.34 15.31
C VAL A 103 4.36 2.66 14.81
N ALA A 104 4.81 3.19 13.68
CA ALA A 104 4.29 4.42 13.11
C ALA A 104 2.80 4.32 12.79
N ALA A 105 2.37 3.23 12.15
CA ALA A 105 0.98 2.96 11.83
C ALA A 105 0.11 2.87 13.10
N GLN A 106 0.55 2.16 14.12
CA GLN A 106 -0.14 2.04 15.39
C GLN A 106 -0.29 3.38 16.11
N VAL A 107 0.75 4.21 16.12
CA VAL A 107 0.70 5.54 16.76
C VAL A 107 -0.29 6.46 16.04
N ILE A 108 -0.29 6.47 14.71
CA ILE A 108 -1.25 7.28 13.93
C ILE A 108 -2.68 6.77 14.16
N TRP A 109 -2.89 5.47 14.10
CA TRP A 109 -4.19 4.85 14.32
C TRP A 109 -4.74 5.19 15.72
N GLN A 110 -3.92 5.01 16.76
CA GLN A 110 -4.31 5.31 18.14
C GLN A 110 -4.66 6.78 18.31
N LYS A 111 -3.84 7.69 17.75
CA LYS A 111 -4.13 9.12 17.78
C LYS A 111 -5.46 9.49 17.11
N LEU A 112 -5.77 8.89 15.97
CA LEU A 112 -7.03 9.10 15.29
C LEU A 112 -8.22 8.54 16.09
N PHE A 113 -8.04 7.38 16.71
CA PHE A 113 -9.05 6.78 17.58
C PHE A 113 -9.33 7.64 18.81
N ASP A 114 -8.29 8.07 19.53
CA ASP A 114 -8.39 8.91 20.73
C ASP A 114 -9.04 10.27 20.44
N ASN A 115 -8.86 10.79 19.22
CA ASN A 115 -9.48 12.03 18.75
C ASN A 115 -10.91 11.85 18.20
N GLY A 116 -11.46 10.63 18.24
CA GLY A 116 -12.82 10.34 17.78
C GLY A 116 -13.00 10.32 16.26
N HIS A 117 -11.90 10.19 15.50
CA HIS A 117 -11.96 10.07 14.05
C HIS A 117 -12.13 8.63 13.56
N ILE A 118 -11.95 7.67 14.44
CA ILE A 118 -12.18 6.24 14.18
C ILE A 118 -13.30 5.75 15.11
N TYR A 119 -14.24 5.03 14.56
CA TYR A 119 -15.35 4.42 15.30
C TYR A 119 -15.53 2.97 14.90
N ARG A 120 -16.18 2.18 15.75
CA ARG A 120 -16.49 0.77 15.50
C ARG A 120 -17.93 0.64 15.03
N ASP A 121 -18.13 -0.11 13.96
CA ASP A 121 -19.45 -0.40 13.41
C ASP A 121 -19.43 -1.77 12.70
N LYS A 122 -20.58 -2.22 12.25
CA LYS A 122 -20.73 -3.43 11.44
C LYS A 122 -20.80 -3.06 9.96
N TYR A 123 -20.06 -3.79 9.17
CA TYR A 123 -20.16 -3.72 7.73
C TYR A 123 -20.63 -5.07 7.16
N SER A 124 -21.55 -5.02 6.20
CA SER A 124 -21.97 -6.19 5.47
C SER A 124 -22.13 -5.89 3.98
N GLY A 125 -21.73 -6.82 3.14
CA GLY A 125 -21.82 -6.66 1.69
C GLY A 125 -21.25 -7.83 0.92
N TRP A 126 -21.38 -7.79 -0.40
CA TRP A 126 -20.80 -8.75 -1.30
C TRP A 126 -19.34 -8.44 -1.56
N TYR A 127 -18.43 -9.23 -0.99
CA TYR A 127 -17.00 -9.03 -1.09
C TYR A 127 -16.35 -9.87 -2.19
N SER A 128 -15.56 -9.23 -3.04
CA SER A 128 -14.69 -9.91 -4.02
C SER A 128 -13.24 -9.90 -3.55
N VAL A 129 -12.70 -11.07 -3.26
CA VAL A 129 -11.27 -11.23 -2.88
C VAL A 129 -10.34 -10.81 -4.01
N ARG A 130 -10.73 -11.05 -5.28
CA ARG A 130 -9.92 -10.66 -6.43
C ARG A 130 -9.82 -9.14 -6.58
N ASP A 131 -10.96 -8.46 -6.41
CA ASP A 131 -11.05 -7.01 -6.61
C ASP A 131 -10.74 -6.23 -5.34
N GLU A 132 -10.67 -6.93 -4.17
CA GLU A 132 -10.50 -6.34 -2.84
C GLU A 132 -11.53 -5.24 -2.55
N ALA A 133 -12.78 -5.48 -2.96
CA ALA A 133 -13.85 -4.50 -2.88
C ALA A 133 -15.17 -5.14 -2.46
N TYR A 134 -15.97 -4.34 -1.76
CA TYR A 134 -17.35 -4.65 -1.47
C TYR A 134 -18.27 -4.08 -2.55
N PHE A 135 -19.34 -4.80 -2.83
CA PHE A 135 -20.38 -4.44 -3.77
C PHE A 135 -21.75 -4.54 -3.11
N THR A 136 -22.64 -3.64 -3.48
CA THR A 136 -24.06 -3.76 -3.16
C THR A 136 -24.71 -4.77 -4.09
N GLU A 137 -25.87 -5.32 -3.71
CA GLU A 137 -26.58 -6.28 -4.56
C GLU A 137 -26.95 -5.69 -5.94
N SER A 138 -27.23 -4.38 -6.01
CA SER A 138 -27.55 -3.68 -7.26
C SER A 138 -26.36 -3.49 -8.20
N GLU A 139 -25.14 -3.65 -7.71
CA GLU A 139 -23.90 -3.57 -8.50
C GLU A 139 -23.50 -4.92 -9.09
N LEU A 140 -24.12 -6.02 -8.62
CA LEU A 140 -23.77 -7.35 -9.11
C LEU A 140 -24.36 -7.59 -10.51
N ILE A 141 -23.58 -8.22 -11.37
CA ILE A 141 -23.98 -8.68 -12.69
C ILE A 141 -23.96 -10.21 -12.69
N ASP A 142 -25.11 -10.84 -12.88
CA ASP A 142 -25.29 -12.31 -12.81
C ASP A 142 -24.71 -12.94 -11.51
N GLY A 143 -24.89 -12.25 -10.36
CA GLY A 143 -24.39 -12.70 -9.06
C GLY A 143 -22.87 -12.60 -8.89
N LYS A 144 -22.18 -11.80 -9.71
CA LYS A 144 -20.74 -11.56 -9.67
C LYS A 144 -20.43 -10.07 -9.60
N ALA A 145 -19.22 -9.72 -9.20
CA ALA A 145 -18.71 -8.36 -9.31
C ALA A 145 -18.76 -7.87 -10.77
N PRO A 146 -18.81 -6.55 -11.04
CA PRO A 146 -18.77 -6.00 -12.41
C PRO A 146 -17.58 -6.46 -13.25
N THR A 147 -16.49 -6.82 -12.60
CA THR A 147 -15.28 -7.39 -13.21
C THR A 147 -15.42 -8.87 -13.61
N GLY A 148 -16.56 -9.51 -13.29
CA GLY A 148 -16.79 -10.94 -13.44
C GLY A 148 -16.18 -11.82 -12.33
N ALA A 149 -15.62 -11.21 -11.27
CA ALA A 149 -15.07 -11.94 -10.13
C ALA A 149 -16.18 -12.57 -9.27
N PRO A 150 -15.95 -13.74 -8.67
CA PRO A 150 -16.87 -14.29 -7.67
C PRO A 150 -16.92 -13.40 -6.43
N VAL A 151 -18.10 -13.31 -5.82
CA VAL A 151 -18.33 -12.60 -4.58
C VAL A 151 -18.91 -13.54 -3.52
N SER A 152 -18.66 -13.24 -2.26
CA SER A 152 -19.27 -13.88 -1.11
C SER A 152 -19.86 -12.84 -0.17
N TRP A 153 -20.98 -13.17 0.48
CA TRP A 153 -21.53 -12.29 1.50
C TRP A 153 -20.63 -12.31 2.74
N VAL A 154 -20.20 -11.13 3.18
CA VAL A 154 -19.39 -10.95 4.38
C VAL A 154 -20.09 -9.98 5.31
N GLU A 155 -20.14 -10.32 6.60
CA GLU A 155 -20.58 -9.44 7.68
C GLU A 155 -19.52 -9.48 8.77
N GLU A 156 -18.96 -8.30 9.10
CA GLU A 156 -17.93 -8.19 10.12
C GLU A 156 -18.06 -6.89 10.93
N GLU A 157 -17.65 -6.96 12.19
CA GLU A 157 -17.40 -5.76 12.98
C GLU A 157 -16.01 -5.21 12.62
N SER A 158 -15.96 -3.95 12.26
CA SER A 158 -14.72 -3.31 11.84
C SER A 158 -14.61 -1.88 12.36
N TYR A 159 -13.45 -1.28 12.16
CA TYR A 159 -13.22 0.12 12.46
C TYR A 159 -13.34 0.96 11.20
N PHE A 160 -14.01 2.10 11.33
CA PHE A 160 -14.25 3.03 10.24
C PHE A 160 -13.61 4.37 10.56
N PHE A 161 -13.01 4.98 9.54
CA PHE A 161 -12.53 6.35 9.62
C PHE A 161 -13.65 7.31 9.17
N ASN A 162 -13.95 8.33 9.98
CA ASN A 162 -14.97 9.33 9.65
C ASN A 162 -14.45 10.34 8.63
N LEU A 163 -14.29 9.89 7.38
CA LEU A 163 -13.74 10.69 6.29
C LEU A 163 -14.60 11.93 5.99
N SER A 164 -15.92 11.85 6.17
CA SER A 164 -16.86 12.96 5.88
C SER A 164 -16.53 14.22 6.66
N ASN A 165 -16.01 14.08 7.88
CA ASN A 165 -15.62 15.22 8.72
C ASN A 165 -14.37 15.96 8.22
N TRP A 166 -13.68 15.39 7.25
CA TRP A 166 -12.43 15.94 6.70
C TRP A 166 -12.62 16.58 5.32
N GLN A 167 -13.82 16.46 4.73
CA GLN A 167 -14.06 16.89 3.35
C GLN A 167 -13.68 18.34 3.12
N ASP A 168 -14.22 19.27 3.92
CA ASP A 168 -13.99 20.70 3.72
C ASP A 168 -12.51 21.06 3.95
N THR A 169 -11.89 20.51 5.01
CA THR A 169 -10.46 20.70 5.30
C THR A 169 -9.56 20.20 4.16
N LEU A 170 -9.91 19.07 3.57
CA LEU A 170 -9.14 18.49 2.45
C LEU A 170 -9.33 19.30 1.15
N LEU A 171 -10.48 19.91 0.94
CA LEU A 171 -10.73 20.76 -0.23
C LEU A 171 -10.05 22.15 -0.11
N GLU A 172 -9.80 22.62 1.11
CA GLU A 172 -9.11 23.89 1.40
C GLU A 172 -7.58 23.74 1.42
N PHE A 173 -7.05 22.51 1.55
CA PHE A 173 -5.62 22.21 1.60
C PHE A 173 -4.98 22.29 0.21
#